data_6e5de1e3195927e0d4839c1514f6dde2
#
_entry.id   6e5de1e3195927e0d4839c1514f6dde2
#
_cell.length_a   1.000
_cell.length_b   1.000
_cell.length_c   1.000
_cell.angle_alpha   90.00
_cell.angle_beta   90.00
_cell.angle_gamma   90.00
#
_symmetry.space_group_name_H-M   'P 1'
#
loop_
_entity.id
_entity.type
_entity.pdbx_description
1 polymer ?
#
loop_
_entity_poly.entity_id
_entity_poly.type
_entity_poly.pdbx_seq_one_letter_code
_entity_poly.pdbx_strand_id
1 'polypeptide(L)'
;MKRIKQKIGILLCFLAPLPWGGVGGGFAQDTKSQFNPVEHAVISQTIAPDARAAGMGDVGAATDPDVNSQYWNPAKYPFCISRAGIALNYTPWLRQLVNDIDLAYVAGYYRIGDYAAVSGSLRYFSLGEVMTSMEENAMTVKPYEMSVDVGASLMLSEKFSLGVALRWIYSDLRFDYTEDATPASAFAADLAGYYNNYINLGQRECQLGLGFNIQNIGSKIKFYGDDRSQFLPANLRLGASLMIPVDEYNRFTIAADANKLLVPTVPKQNDGETTEAYERRVIDEYSEVSAISGIFKSFSDAPGGFKEELQEVQWSIGAEYVYHDQFSLRAGYHHESENKGNRKYFTVGGGFRMNVFSLDVGYVISTAKSNPLDQTLRFTLAFDMDGIKDLFRK
;
A
#
# COMPACT_ATOMS: atom_id res chain seq x y z
N MET A 1 18.69 27.18 -5.43
CA MET A 1 18.12 27.11 -6.78
C MET A 1 18.05 25.70 -7.39
N LYS A 2 19.14 24.89 -7.47
CA LYS A 2 19.07 23.51 -7.98
C LYS A 2 18.11 22.57 -7.19
N ARG A 3 18.06 22.68 -5.85
CA ARG A 3 17.21 21.83 -5.00
C ARG A 3 15.70 22.11 -5.15
N ILE A 4 15.30 23.36 -5.43
CA ILE A 4 13.89 23.75 -5.61
C ILE A 4 13.35 23.24 -6.95
N LYS A 5 14.13 23.35 -8.02
CA LYS A 5 13.75 22.75 -9.34
C LYS A 5 13.60 21.24 -9.26
N GLN A 6 14.39 20.59 -8.40
CA GLN A 6 14.31 19.16 -8.18
C GLN A 6 13.05 18.74 -7.40
N LYS A 7 12.63 19.52 -6.39
CA LYS A 7 11.39 19.29 -5.63
C LYS A 7 10.14 19.35 -6.54
N ILE A 8 10.05 20.36 -7.40
CA ILE A 8 8.91 20.53 -8.32
C ILE A 8 8.90 19.39 -9.35
N GLY A 9 10.04 19.05 -9.94
CA GLY A 9 10.12 17.98 -10.92
C GLY A 9 9.79 16.60 -10.37
N ILE A 10 10.17 16.31 -9.13
CA ILE A 10 9.91 15.01 -8.48
C ILE A 10 8.45 14.92 -8.02
N LEU A 11 7.88 16.00 -7.50
CA LEU A 11 6.48 16.03 -7.09
C LEU A 11 5.55 15.86 -8.30
N LEU A 12 5.88 16.50 -9.44
CA LEU A 12 5.16 16.33 -10.72
C LEU A 12 5.25 14.88 -11.24
N CYS A 13 6.37 14.19 -11.09
CA CYS A 13 6.48 12.77 -11.47
C CYS A 13 5.62 11.81 -10.63
N PHE A 14 5.26 12.20 -9.39
CA PHE A 14 4.43 11.37 -8.50
C PHE A 14 2.96 11.80 -8.44
N LEU A 15 2.64 13.04 -8.81
CA LEU A 15 1.31 13.63 -8.65
C LEU A 15 0.55 13.83 -9.97
N ALA A 16 1.21 13.70 -11.10
CA ALA A 16 0.56 13.92 -12.38
C ALA A 16 0.75 12.75 -13.33
N PRO A 17 -0.30 12.01 -13.64
CA PRO A 17 -0.48 11.52 -14.97
C PRO A 17 -1.15 12.61 -15.82
N LEU A 18 -0.47 13.72 -16.04
CA LEU A 18 -0.86 14.64 -17.12
C LEU A 18 -0.01 14.30 -18.34
N PRO A 19 -0.61 14.05 -19.51
CA PRO A 19 0.13 13.95 -20.75
C PRO A 19 0.65 15.35 -21.11
N TRP A 20 1.81 15.71 -20.59
CA TRP A 20 2.53 16.88 -21.07
C TRP A 20 3.23 16.50 -22.36
N GLY A 21 2.76 17.16 -23.42
CA GLY A 21 3.28 17.04 -24.77
C GLY A 21 4.80 17.12 -24.81
N GLY A 22 5.38 16.14 -25.51
CA GLY A 22 6.80 15.92 -25.60
C GLY A 22 7.55 17.08 -26.23
N VAL A 23 8.73 17.33 -25.70
CA VAL A 23 9.81 17.97 -26.45
C VAL A 23 10.55 16.85 -27.19
N GLY A 24 10.45 16.87 -28.52
CA GLY A 24 11.04 15.87 -29.37
C GLY A 24 12.56 15.81 -29.26
N GLY A 25 13.06 14.61 -29.07
CA GLY A 25 14.41 14.19 -29.28
C GLY A 25 14.36 12.79 -29.86
N GLY A 26 14.55 12.70 -31.21
CA GLY A 26 14.54 11.43 -31.91
C GLY A 26 15.68 10.52 -31.44
N PHE A 27 15.32 9.36 -30.89
CA PHE A 27 16.22 8.22 -30.75
C PHE A 27 15.55 6.99 -31.36
N ALA A 28 16.38 6.21 -32.06
CA ALA A 28 15.99 5.03 -32.80
C ALA A 28 15.14 4.07 -31.95
N GLN A 29 14.05 3.62 -32.52
CA GLN A 29 13.12 2.64 -32.01
C GLN A 29 13.82 1.29 -31.81
N ASP A 30 14.26 1.05 -30.59
CA ASP A 30 14.53 -0.32 -30.11
C ASP A 30 13.20 -0.82 -29.50
N THR A 31 12.70 -1.95 -29.95
CA THR A 31 11.46 -2.61 -29.49
C THR A 31 11.58 -3.15 -28.05
N LYS A 32 12.22 -2.40 -27.16
CA LYS A 32 12.23 -2.69 -25.72
C LYS A 32 10.91 -2.23 -25.14
N SER A 33 10.29 -3.09 -24.37
CA SER A 33 9.03 -2.84 -23.66
C SER A 33 9.04 -1.44 -23.03
N GLN A 34 8.14 -0.59 -23.50
CA GLN A 34 8.04 0.81 -23.09
C GLN A 34 7.53 0.88 -21.65
N PHE A 35 8.13 1.77 -20.84
CA PHE A 35 7.67 2.06 -19.49
C PHE A 35 6.19 2.46 -19.50
N ASN A 36 5.34 1.72 -18.78
CA ASN A 36 3.89 1.89 -18.77
C ASN A 36 3.32 1.48 -17.40
N PRO A 37 3.56 2.28 -16.34
CA PRO A 37 3.01 2.01 -15.02
C PRO A 37 1.49 2.12 -15.03
N VAL A 38 0.83 1.42 -14.12
CA VAL A 38 -0.60 1.58 -13.89
C VAL A 38 -0.83 2.86 -13.10
N GLU A 39 -1.55 3.81 -13.71
CA GLU A 39 -1.78 5.14 -13.14
C GLU A 39 -3.04 5.16 -12.26
N HIS A 40 -2.95 5.77 -11.09
CA HIS A 40 -4.05 5.92 -10.15
C HIS A 40 -3.88 7.17 -9.28
N ALA A 41 -4.97 7.66 -8.72
CA ALA A 41 -4.96 8.73 -7.73
C ALA A 41 -4.61 8.21 -6.33
N VAL A 42 -4.42 9.12 -5.38
CA VAL A 42 -4.25 8.86 -3.95
C VAL A 42 -3.14 7.86 -3.66
N ILE A 43 -1.92 8.24 -4.00
CA ILE A 43 -0.72 7.41 -3.91
C ILE A 43 -0.49 6.90 -2.47
N SER A 44 -0.87 7.68 -1.46
CA SER A 44 -0.71 7.27 -0.06
C SER A 44 -1.34 5.92 0.25
N GLN A 45 -2.41 5.52 -0.44
CA GLN A 45 -3.09 4.25 -0.20
C GLN A 45 -2.26 3.01 -0.61
N THR A 46 -1.26 3.18 -1.46
CA THR A 46 -0.36 2.08 -1.89
C THR A 46 0.89 1.94 -1.01
N ILE A 47 1.13 2.89 -0.10
CA ILE A 47 2.30 2.87 0.78
C ILE A 47 2.03 1.99 1.99
N ALA A 48 2.80 0.92 2.16
CA ALA A 48 2.73 0.05 3.33
C ALA A 48 3.11 0.82 4.62
N PRO A 49 2.26 0.80 5.67
CA PRO A 49 2.45 1.70 6.80
C PRO A 49 3.34 1.16 7.90
N ASP A 50 3.40 -0.16 8.11
CA ASP A 50 3.98 -0.76 9.31
C ASP A 50 5.38 -1.36 9.09
N ALA A 51 6.15 -1.42 10.16
CA ALA A 51 7.54 -1.86 10.15
C ALA A 51 7.69 -3.39 10.09
N ARG A 52 6.72 -4.17 10.62
CA ARG A 52 6.78 -5.63 10.59
C ARG A 52 6.76 -6.14 9.14
N ALA A 53 5.73 -5.77 8.39
CA ALA A 53 5.61 -6.15 6.99
C ALA A 53 6.72 -5.52 6.14
N ALA A 54 7.12 -4.28 6.45
CA ALA A 54 8.26 -3.64 5.80
C ALA A 54 9.55 -4.46 5.91
N GLY A 55 9.83 -5.04 7.07
CA GLY A 55 10.98 -5.93 7.25
C GLY A 55 10.88 -7.24 6.47
N MET A 56 9.69 -7.60 5.99
CA MET A 56 9.39 -8.84 5.26
C MET A 56 9.10 -8.62 3.76
N GLY A 57 9.57 -7.53 3.15
CA GLY A 57 9.33 -7.25 1.73
C GLY A 57 7.91 -6.77 1.42
N ASP A 58 7.24 -6.15 2.38
CA ASP A 58 5.84 -5.73 2.27
C ASP A 58 4.86 -6.91 2.09
N VAL A 59 5.06 -8.00 2.86
CA VAL A 59 4.18 -9.17 2.95
C VAL A 59 3.28 -9.05 4.16
N GLY A 60 1.97 -9.22 3.99
CA GLY A 60 1.03 -9.04 5.10
C GLY A 60 -0.34 -9.69 4.95
N ALA A 61 -0.71 -10.18 3.75
CA ALA A 61 -2.06 -10.71 3.49
C ALA A 61 -2.42 -11.95 4.31
N ALA A 62 -1.42 -12.81 4.57
CA ALA A 62 -1.61 -14.09 5.25
C ALA A 62 -0.70 -14.31 6.45
N THR A 63 0.15 -13.35 6.81
CA THR A 63 0.97 -13.40 8.04
C THR A 63 0.11 -13.48 9.29
N ASP A 64 0.68 -13.91 10.40
CA ASP A 64 -0.01 -13.95 11.69
C ASP A 64 -0.74 -12.63 11.97
N PRO A 65 -1.96 -12.68 12.55
CA PRO A 65 -2.73 -11.51 12.91
C PRO A 65 -1.96 -10.57 13.84
N ASP A 66 -2.03 -9.27 13.55
CA ASP A 66 -1.48 -8.21 14.38
C ASP A 66 -2.36 -6.95 14.34
N VAL A 67 -1.97 -5.92 15.07
CA VAL A 67 -2.74 -4.67 15.16
C VAL A 67 -2.82 -3.93 13.80
N ASN A 68 -1.82 -4.09 12.93
CA ASN A 68 -1.76 -3.45 11.61
C ASN A 68 -2.50 -4.23 10.51
N SER A 69 -3.21 -5.31 10.87
CA SER A 69 -3.97 -6.13 9.93
C SER A 69 -5.05 -5.35 9.15
N GLN A 70 -5.46 -4.16 9.62
CA GLN A 70 -6.41 -3.29 8.91
C GLN A 70 -5.97 -2.95 7.49
N TYR A 71 -4.70 -2.67 7.29
CA TYR A 71 -4.15 -2.37 5.97
C TYR A 71 -3.97 -3.62 5.10
N TRP A 72 -3.54 -4.72 5.71
CA TRP A 72 -3.14 -5.91 4.97
C TRP A 72 -4.29 -6.86 4.68
N ASN A 73 -5.07 -7.17 5.71
CA ASN A 73 -6.20 -8.09 5.66
C ASN A 73 -7.03 -7.98 6.95
N PRO A 74 -8.11 -7.21 6.99
CA PRO A 74 -8.91 -7.04 8.21
C PRO A 74 -9.61 -8.33 8.67
N ALA A 75 -9.75 -9.35 7.82
CA ALA A 75 -10.30 -10.64 8.20
C ALA A 75 -9.44 -11.41 9.22
N LYS A 76 -8.20 -11.01 9.46
CA LYS A 76 -7.30 -11.63 10.45
C LYS A 76 -7.69 -11.34 11.90
N TYR A 77 -8.36 -10.24 12.20
CA TYR A 77 -8.59 -9.78 13.57
C TYR A 77 -9.32 -10.77 14.50
N PRO A 78 -10.30 -11.57 14.07
CA PRO A 78 -10.92 -12.57 14.95
C PRO A 78 -9.92 -13.62 15.47
N PHE A 79 -8.80 -13.83 14.78
CA PHE A 79 -7.73 -14.75 15.16
C PHE A 79 -6.63 -14.09 16.04
N CYS A 80 -6.71 -12.80 16.34
CA CYS A 80 -5.79 -12.17 17.27
C CYS A 80 -5.90 -12.80 18.65
N ILE A 81 -4.78 -12.98 19.34
CA ILE A 81 -4.75 -13.54 20.70
C ILE A 81 -5.37 -12.52 21.67
N SER A 82 -4.90 -11.28 21.63
CA SER A 82 -5.38 -10.21 22.49
C SER A 82 -6.77 -9.73 22.08
N ARG A 83 -7.55 -9.32 23.08
CA ARG A 83 -8.91 -8.80 22.84
C ARG A 83 -8.94 -7.47 22.16
N ALA A 84 -7.93 -6.64 22.38
CA ALA A 84 -7.81 -5.33 21.74
C ALA A 84 -6.36 -4.89 21.62
N GLY A 85 -6.08 -4.05 20.64
CA GLY A 85 -4.77 -3.45 20.45
C GLY A 85 -4.84 -2.15 19.68
N ILE A 86 -3.81 -1.32 19.82
CA ILE A 86 -3.60 -0.09 19.05
C ILE A 86 -2.15 -0.01 18.60
N ALA A 87 -1.90 0.45 17.40
CA ALA A 87 -0.57 0.67 16.84
C ALA A 87 -0.41 2.07 16.29
N LEU A 88 0.77 2.63 16.48
CA LEU A 88 1.24 3.89 15.92
C LEU A 88 2.38 3.57 14.96
N ASN A 89 2.25 4.00 13.72
CA ASN A 89 3.23 3.77 12.68
C ASN A 89 3.70 5.09 12.11
N TYR A 90 5.00 5.20 11.87
CA TYR A 90 5.60 6.39 11.29
C TYR A 90 6.64 6.00 10.24
N THR A 91 6.51 6.58 9.06
CA THR A 91 7.40 6.37 7.93
C THR A 91 7.83 7.71 7.35
N PRO A 92 9.06 8.15 7.59
CA PRO A 92 9.65 9.24 6.83
C PRO A 92 9.83 8.79 5.38
N TRP A 93 9.08 9.41 4.46
CA TRP A 93 9.00 9.00 3.07
C TRP A 93 9.97 9.77 2.20
N LEU A 94 10.65 9.11 1.27
CA LEU A 94 11.56 9.73 0.28
C LEU A 94 12.66 10.63 0.90
N ARG A 95 13.16 10.32 2.08
CA ARG A 95 14.14 11.15 2.83
C ARG A 95 15.39 11.53 2.05
N GLN A 96 15.80 10.70 1.10
CA GLN A 96 16.95 10.99 0.22
C GLN A 96 16.69 12.15 -0.75
N LEU A 97 15.44 12.38 -1.10
CA LEU A 97 15.02 13.38 -2.05
C LEU A 97 14.47 14.64 -1.36
N VAL A 98 13.64 14.43 -0.34
CA VAL A 98 12.89 15.47 0.34
C VAL A 98 12.78 15.14 1.83
N ASN A 99 12.94 16.13 2.73
CA ASN A 99 13.02 15.87 4.17
C ASN A 99 11.70 16.04 4.93
N ASP A 100 10.63 16.42 4.26
CA ASP A 100 9.35 16.85 4.84
C ASP A 100 8.14 16.06 4.32
N ILE A 101 8.37 14.90 3.69
CA ILE A 101 7.30 13.96 3.30
C ILE A 101 7.23 12.85 4.34
N ASP A 102 6.07 12.71 4.99
CA ASP A 102 5.89 11.80 6.10
C ASP A 102 4.55 11.08 6.02
N LEU A 103 4.55 9.78 6.37
CA LEU A 103 3.35 8.98 6.56
C LEU A 103 3.19 8.64 8.04
N ALA A 104 2.08 9.03 8.62
CA ALA A 104 1.62 8.57 9.93
C ALA A 104 0.40 7.66 9.76
N TYR A 105 0.36 6.56 10.49
CA TYR A 105 -0.73 5.61 10.45
C TYR A 105 -1.04 5.06 11.82
N VAL A 106 -2.29 5.14 12.22
CA VAL A 106 -2.80 4.59 13.48
C VAL A 106 -3.81 3.50 13.13
N ALA A 107 -3.68 2.33 13.74
CA ALA A 107 -4.64 1.24 13.59
C ALA A 107 -5.02 0.69 14.96
N GLY A 108 -6.25 0.17 15.05
CA GLY A 108 -6.72 -0.49 16.25
C GLY A 108 -7.84 -1.45 15.96
N TYR A 109 -8.03 -2.40 16.87
CA TYR A 109 -9.11 -3.37 16.80
C TYR A 109 -9.65 -3.71 18.19
N TYR A 110 -10.87 -4.25 18.20
CA TYR A 110 -11.50 -4.84 19.37
C TYR A 110 -12.27 -6.10 18.98
N ARG A 111 -11.96 -7.23 19.62
CA ARG A 111 -12.68 -8.49 19.44
C ARG A 111 -13.97 -8.51 20.26
N ILE A 112 -15.07 -8.83 19.59
CA ILE A 112 -16.39 -8.98 20.18
C ILE A 112 -16.65 -10.48 20.37
N GLY A 113 -16.41 -10.98 21.57
CA GLY A 113 -16.41 -12.43 21.83
C GLY A 113 -15.29 -13.15 21.10
N ASP A 114 -15.56 -14.39 20.66
CA ASP A 114 -14.56 -15.26 20.04
C ASP A 114 -14.63 -15.25 18.51
N TYR A 115 -15.71 -14.73 17.92
CA TYR A 115 -15.99 -14.89 16.49
C TYR A 115 -15.98 -13.61 15.70
N ALA A 116 -16.03 -12.46 16.34
CA ALA A 116 -16.14 -11.18 15.63
C ALA A 116 -15.09 -10.18 16.12
N ALA A 117 -14.75 -9.22 15.24
CA ALA A 117 -13.95 -8.07 15.60
C ALA A 117 -14.42 -6.83 14.85
N VAL A 118 -14.26 -5.66 15.47
CA VAL A 118 -14.35 -4.35 14.85
C VAL A 118 -12.98 -3.72 14.83
N SER A 119 -12.71 -2.90 13.84
CA SER A 119 -11.40 -2.30 13.66
C SER A 119 -11.52 -0.92 13.03
N GLY A 120 -10.44 -0.17 13.08
CA GLY A 120 -10.38 1.13 12.42
C GLY A 120 -8.95 1.58 12.26
N SER A 121 -8.76 2.52 11.34
CA SER A 121 -7.48 3.17 11.15
C SER A 121 -7.62 4.62 10.69
N LEU A 122 -6.58 5.38 10.94
CA LEU A 122 -6.39 6.75 10.45
C LEU A 122 -5.02 6.80 9.76
N ARG A 123 -5.02 7.26 8.53
CA ARG A 123 -3.81 7.53 7.73
C ARG A 123 -3.70 9.02 7.46
N TYR A 124 -2.52 9.56 7.62
CA TYR A 124 -2.18 10.92 7.25
C TYR A 124 -0.86 10.93 6.49
N PHE A 125 -0.86 11.45 5.28
CA PHE A 125 0.31 11.54 4.41
C PHE A 125 0.56 13.00 4.04
N SER A 126 1.63 13.57 4.58
CA SER A 126 2.10 14.91 4.25
C SER A 126 3.04 14.87 3.07
N LEU A 127 2.81 15.72 2.09
CA LEU A 127 3.69 15.88 0.92
C LEU A 127 4.73 17.01 1.11
N GLY A 128 4.81 17.53 2.34
CA GLY A 128 5.76 18.57 2.69
C GLY A 128 5.34 19.96 2.21
N GLU A 129 6.28 20.90 2.26
CA GLU A 129 6.07 22.29 1.83
C GLU A 129 6.43 22.46 0.36
N VAL A 130 5.50 22.99 -0.42
CA VAL A 130 5.67 23.29 -1.85
C VAL A 130 5.48 24.78 -2.09
N MET A 131 6.44 25.41 -2.75
CA MET A 131 6.30 26.80 -3.20
C MET A 131 5.63 26.85 -4.56
N THR A 132 4.56 27.61 -4.70
CA THR A 132 3.74 27.67 -5.94
C THR A 132 4.40 28.40 -7.08
N SER A 133 5.28 29.35 -6.80
CA SER A 133 5.98 30.17 -7.79
C SER A 133 7.41 30.46 -7.36
N MET A 134 8.25 30.92 -8.30
CA MET A 134 9.60 31.44 -8.04
C MET A 134 9.63 32.99 -7.96
N GLU A 135 8.47 33.64 -8.05
CA GLU A 135 8.33 35.10 -8.03
C GLU A 135 8.17 35.61 -6.59
N GLU A 136 8.26 36.95 -6.40
CA GLU A 136 8.19 37.60 -5.10
C GLU A 136 6.89 37.33 -4.31
N ASN A 137 5.81 36.90 -4.98
CA ASN A 137 4.52 36.56 -4.40
C ASN A 137 4.30 35.02 -4.24
N ALA A 138 5.36 34.23 -4.16
CA ALA A 138 5.26 32.79 -3.96
C ALA A 138 4.52 32.45 -2.66
N MET A 139 3.48 31.64 -2.76
CA MET A 139 2.78 31.07 -1.61
C MET A 139 3.34 29.68 -1.29
N THR A 140 3.45 29.39 0.00
CA THR A 140 3.79 28.04 0.46
C THR A 140 2.51 27.29 0.75
N VAL A 141 2.33 26.15 0.10
CA VAL A 141 1.21 25.22 0.31
C VAL A 141 1.70 23.93 0.95
N LYS A 142 0.84 23.23 1.67
CA LYS A 142 1.14 21.95 2.34
C LYS A 142 0.13 20.91 1.88
N PRO A 143 0.35 20.30 0.70
CA PRO A 143 -0.55 19.27 0.20
C PRO A 143 -0.50 18.04 1.12
N TYR A 144 -1.65 17.38 1.30
CA TYR A 144 -1.75 16.17 2.11
C TYR A 144 -2.89 15.27 1.64
N GLU A 145 -2.76 13.99 1.98
CA GLU A 145 -3.82 13.01 1.84
C GLU A 145 -4.15 12.40 3.21
N MET A 146 -5.42 12.12 3.44
CA MET A 146 -5.90 11.50 4.68
C MET A 146 -6.93 10.42 4.36
N SER A 147 -6.95 9.35 5.13
CA SER A 147 -8.07 8.42 5.11
C SER A 147 -8.45 7.93 6.50
N VAL A 148 -9.74 7.61 6.65
CA VAL A 148 -10.29 6.99 7.85
C VAL A 148 -11.00 5.71 7.42
N ASP A 149 -10.65 4.60 8.08
CA ASP A 149 -11.22 3.29 7.83
C ASP A 149 -11.98 2.80 9.05
N VAL A 150 -13.10 2.15 8.82
CA VAL A 150 -13.80 1.34 9.82
C VAL A 150 -14.05 -0.05 9.24
N GLY A 151 -13.79 -1.08 10.04
CA GLY A 151 -13.87 -2.46 9.59
C GLY A 151 -14.65 -3.34 10.56
N ALA A 152 -15.19 -4.41 10.02
CA ALA A 152 -15.79 -5.50 10.78
C ALA A 152 -15.38 -6.83 10.17
N SER A 153 -15.12 -7.81 11.01
CA SER A 153 -14.73 -9.16 10.59
C SER A 153 -15.42 -10.23 11.43
N LEU A 154 -15.71 -11.36 10.79
CA LEU A 154 -16.47 -12.44 11.38
C LEU A 154 -15.86 -13.80 11.00
N MET A 155 -15.64 -14.67 11.97
CA MET A 155 -15.32 -16.06 11.74
C MET A 155 -16.57 -16.81 11.26
N LEU A 156 -16.48 -17.38 10.06
CA LEU A 156 -17.52 -18.26 9.49
C LEU A 156 -17.29 -19.72 9.88
N SER A 157 -16.06 -20.05 10.26
CA SER A 157 -15.70 -21.34 10.84
C SER A 157 -14.47 -21.14 11.73
N GLU A 158 -14.08 -22.16 12.50
CA GLU A 158 -12.86 -22.14 13.32
C GLU A 158 -11.57 -21.84 12.54
N LYS A 159 -11.60 -22.00 11.22
CA LYS A 159 -10.45 -21.87 10.33
C LYS A 159 -10.55 -20.73 9.33
N PHE A 160 -11.73 -20.13 9.18
CA PHE A 160 -11.96 -19.14 8.13
C PHE A 160 -12.80 -17.96 8.61
N SER A 161 -12.35 -16.77 8.27
CA SER A 161 -13.04 -15.51 8.53
C SER A 161 -13.17 -14.68 7.26
N LEU A 162 -14.19 -13.83 7.25
CA LEU A 162 -14.37 -12.73 6.30
C LEU A 162 -14.29 -11.39 7.02
N GLY A 163 -13.84 -10.37 6.31
CA GLY A 163 -13.76 -9.01 6.78
C GLY A 163 -14.19 -8.03 5.70
N VAL A 164 -14.82 -6.94 6.13
CA VAL A 164 -15.15 -5.81 5.29
C VAL A 164 -14.64 -4.54 5.95
N ALA A 165 -14.19 -3.57 5.16
CA ALA A 165 -13.87 -2.23 5.67
C ALA A 165 -14.49 -1.18 4.76
N LEU A 166 -14.89 -0.06 5.34
CA LEU A 166 -15.33 1.14 4.64
C LEU A 166 -14.28 2.21 4.88
N ARG A 167 -13.93 2.92 3.82
CA ARG A 167 -12.88 3.94 3.81
C ARG A 167 -13.41 5.24 3.25
N TRP A 168 -13.19 6.32 3.98
CA TRP A 168 -13.30 7.67 3.46
C TRP A 168 -11.91 8.21 3.19
N ILE A 169 -11.71 8.78 2.00
CA ILE A 169 -10.45 9.35 1.52
C ILE A 169 -10.66 10.83 1.28
N TYR A 170 -9.71 11.62 1.74
CA TYR A 170 -9.66 13.06 1.49
C TYR A 170 -8.27 13.41 0.98
N SER A 171 -8.21 14.18 -0.11
CA SER A 171 -6.96 14.57 -0.75
C SER A 171 -7.00 16.06 -1.05
N ASP A 172 -6.10 16.81 -0.43
CA ASP A 172 -5.87 18.22 -0.69
C ASP A 172 -4.49 18.39 -1.35
N LEU A 173 -4.50 18.28 -2.66
CA LEU A 173 -3.30 18.44 -3.50
C LEU A 173 -3.29 19.79 -4.22
N ARG A 174 -3.98 20.78 -3.69
CA ARG A 174 -4.02 22.12 -4.28
C ARG A 174 -2.65 22.76 -4.22
N PHE A 175 -2.15 23.14 -5.37
CA PHE A 175 -0.95 23.93 -5.54
C PHE A 175 -1.25 25.43 -5.72
N ASP A 176 -2.51 25.76 -5.92
CA ASP A 176 -3.01 27.11 -6.04
C ASP A 176 -4.32 27.23 -5.24
N TYR A 177 -4.48 28.30 -4.49
CA TYR A 177 -5.70 28.61 -3.73
C TYR A 177 -6.60 29.56 -4.53
N THR A 178 -6.76 29.32 -5.82
CA THR A 178 -7.78 29.99 -6.64
C THR A 178 -9.17 29.58 -6.16
N GLU A 179 -10.18 30.41 -6.39
CA GLU A 179 -11.57 30.16 -5.94
C GLU A 179 -12.14 28.85 -6.46
N ASP A 180 -11.64 28.33 -7.59
CA ASP A 180 -12.10 27.10 -8.23
C ASP A 180 -11.39 25.84 -7.73
N ALA A 181 -10.28 25.97 -7.00
CA ALA A 181 -9.51 24.84 -6.50
C ALA A 181 -10.15 24.24 -5.24
N THR A 182 -10.70 23.04 -5.34
CA THR A 182 -11.32 22.32 -4.23
C THR A 182 -10.59 21.04 -3.88
N PRO A 183 -10.50 20.66 -2.59
CA PRO A 183 -10.04 19.34 -2.19
C PRO A 183 -10.97 18.25 -2.75
N ALA A 184 -10.41 17.07 -2.97
CA ALA A 184 -11.14 15.93 -3.48
C ALA A 184 -11.44 14.91 -2.37
N SER A 185 -12.57 14.22 -2.46
CA SER A 185 -12.89 13.12 -1.56
C SER A 185 -13.51 11.94 -2.30
N ALA A 186 -13.30 10.74 -1.75
CA ALA A 186 -13.84 9.51 -2.30
C ALA A 186 -14.20 8.53 -1.19
N PHE A 187 -15.08 7.57 -1.51
CA PHE A 187 -15.39 6.44 -0.65
C PHE A 187 -14.95 5.15 -1.32
N ALA A 188 -14.45 4.24 -0.51
CA ALA A 188 -14.04 2.91 -0.94
C ALA A 188 -14.44 1.86 0.08
N ALA A 189 -14.48 0.61 -0.36
CA ALA A 189 -14.70 -0.55 0.48
C ALA A 189 -13.59 -1.59 0.21
N ASP A 190 -13.29 -2.37 1.26
CA ASP A 190 -12.41 -3.53 1.16
C ASP A 190 -13.20 -4.80 1.45
N LEU A 191 -12.86 -5.89 0.77
CA LEU A 191 -13.37 -7.24 1.04
C LEU A 191 -12.19 -8.17 1.24
N ALA A 192 -12.14 -8.82 2.40
CA ALA A 192 -11.03 -9.65 2.80
C ALA A 192 -11.47 -11.02 3.31
N GLY A 193 -10.59 -12.01 3.17
CA GLY A 193 -10.77 -13.33 3.75
C GLY A 193 -9.47 -13.89 4.26
N TYR A 194 -9.54 -14.63 5.34
CA TYR A 194 -8.39 -15.26 5.97
C TYR A 194 -8.70 -16.69 6.41
N TYR A 195 -7.84 -17.62 5.99
CA TYR A 195 -7.86 -19.01 6.39
C TYR A 195 -6.63 -19.30 7.23
N ASN A 196 -6.84 -19.91 8.41
CA ASN A 196 -5.81 -20.30 9.34
C ASN A 196 -6.03 -21.75 9.79
N ASN A 197 -5.06 -22.61 9.59
CA ASN A 197 -5.14 -24.00 9.95
C ASN A 197 -3.77 -24.55 10.35
N TYR A 198 -3.79 -25.58 11.21
CA TYR A 198 -2.60 -26.34 11.54
C TYR A 198 -2.50 -27.58 10.67
N ILE A 199 -1.31 -27.81 10.12
CA ILE A 199 -0.99 -28.94 9.25
C ILE A 199 0.26 -29.64 9.75
N ASN A 200 0.32 -30.97 9.61
CA ASN A 200 1.49 -31.73 9.99
C ASN A 200 2.48 -31.84 8.84
N LEU A 201 3.68 -31.30 9.01
CA LEU A 201 4.81 -31.47 8.11
C LEU A 201 5.84 -32.40 8.77
N GLY A 202 5.77 -33.68 8.48
CA GLY A 202 6.53 -34.70 9.19
C GLY A 202 6.07 -34.84 10.63
N GLN A 203 6.97 -34.54 11.59
CA GLN A 203 6.68 -34.63 13.03
C GLN A 203 6.32 -33.26 13.66
N ARG A 204 6.21 -32.20 12.86
CA ARG A 204 5.94 -30.83 13.33
C ARG A 204 4.57 -30.40 12.90
N GLU A 205 3.83 -29.84 13.85
CA GLU A 205 2.58 -29.13 13.58
C GLU A 205 2.90 -27.70 13.17
N CYS A 206 2.65 -27.36 11.91
CA CYS A 206 2.93 -26.06 11.31
C CYS A 206 1.63 -25.30 11.11
N GLN A 207 1.66 -23.97 11.24
CA GLN A 207 0.49 -23.13 10.97
C GLN A 207 0.53 -22.64 9.52
N LEU A 208 -0.52 -22.93 8.77
CA LEU A 208 -0.74 -22.48 7.40
C LEU A 208 -1.75 -21.32 7.40
N GLY A 209 -1.32 -20.15 6.93
CA GLY A 209 -2.17 -19.01 6.67
C GLY A 209 -2.39 -18.84 5.16
N LEU A 210 -3.62 -18.60 4.74
CA LEU A 210 -3.95 -18.13 3.39
C LEU A 210 -4.84 -16.90 3.50
N GLY A 211 -4.60 -15.89 2.68
CA GLY A 211 -5.36 -14.65 2.75
C GLY A 211 -5.59 -14.02 1.39
N PHE A 212 -6.71 -13.35 1.27
CA PHE A 212 -6.95 -12.42 0.18
C PHE A 212 -7.51 -11.09 0.71
N ASN A 213 -7.25 -10.02 -0.02
CA ASN A 213 -7.84 -8.72 0.25
C ASN A 213 -8.01 -7.96 -1.07
N ILE A 214 -9.24 -7.56 -1.37
CA ILE A 214 -9.57 -6.65 -2.47
C ILE A 214 -9.80 -5.28 -1.84
N GLN A 215 -8.85 -4.39 -2.01
CA GLN A 215 -8.84 -3.08 -1.37
C GLN A 215 -9.30 -1.99 -2.32
N ASN A 216 -9.80 -0.88 -1.74
CA ASN A 216 -10.13 0.35 -2.45
C ASN A 216 -11.15 0.18 -3.59
N ILE A 217 -12.09 -0.75 -3.47
CA ILE A 217 -13.25 -0.85 -4.36
C ILE A 217 -14.11 0.39 -4.11
N GLY A 218 -14.03 1.41 -4.95
CA GLY A 218 -14.67 2.69 -4.63
C GLY A 218 -14.99 3.56 -5.82
N SER A 219 -15.47 4.76 -5.52
CA SER A 219 -15.73 5.79 -6.52
C SER A 219 -14.42 6.30 -7.11
N LYS A 220 -14.48 6.83 -8.32
CA LYS A 220 -13.41 7.67 -8.85
C LYS A 220 -13.32 8.97 -8.06
N ILE A 221 -12.16 9.59 -8.05
CA ILE A 221 -11.88 10.88 -7.41
C ILE A 221 -11.69 11.95 -8.48
N LYS A 222 -12.25 13.15 -8.25
CA LYS A 222 -12.07 14.30 -9.13
C LYS A 222 -11.31 15.39 -8.40
N PHE A 223 -10.29 15.94 -9.06
CA PHE A 223 -9.52 17.07 -8.58
C PHE A 223 -9.86 18.33 -9.38
N TYR A 224 -9.88 19.50 -8.74
CA TYR A 224 -9.90 20.83 -9.37
C TYR A 224 -11.04 21.12 -10.34
N GLY A 225 -12.25 20.63 -10.07
CA GLY A 225 -13.35 20.87 -11.03
C GLY A 225 -13.08 20.31 -12.44
N ASP A 226 -12.00 19.59 -12.64
CA ASP A 226 -11.69 18.87 -13.88
C ASP A 226 -12.80 17.86 -14.14
N ASP A 227 -13.28 17.78 -15.35
CA ASP A 227 -14.25 16.76 -15.77
C ASP A 227 -13.64 15.35 -15.72
N ARG A 228 -12.31 15.26 -15.65
CA ARG A 228 -11.60 13.99 -15.59
C ARG A 228 -11.56 13.40 -14.19
N SER A 229 -12.19 12.27 -14.03
CA SER A 229 -12.12 11.48 -12.79
C SER A 229 -11.02 10.43 -12.88
N GLN A 230 -10.24 10.29 -11.81
CA GLN A 230 -9.17 9.30 -11.70
C GLN A 230 -9.59 8.10 -10.86
N PHE A 231 -9.06 6.92 -11.17
CA PHE A 231 -9.32 5.71 -10.40
C PHE A 231 -8.59 5.75 -9.06
N LEU A 232 -9.24 5.24 -8.01
CA LEU A 232 -8.57 4.86 -6.78
C LEU A 232 -7.68 3.64 -7.03
N PRO A 233 -6.62 3.42 -6.23
CA PRO A 233 -5.75 2.25 -6.36
C PRO A 233 -6.44 0.98 -5.84
N ALA A 234 -7.49 0.54 -6.53
CA ALA A 234 -8.09 -0.76 -6.24
C ALA A 234 -7.02 -1.84 -6.43
N ASN A 235 -6.89 -2.76 -5.47
CA ASN A 235 -5.81 -3.74 -5.46
C ASN A 235 -6.30 -5.10 -4.99
N LEU A 236 -6.00 -6.14 -5.75
CA LEU A 236 -6.14 -7.53 -5.32
C LEU A 236 -4.82 -7.99 -4.72
N ARG A 237 -4.88 -8.43 -3.47
CA ARG A 237 -3.77 -9.03 -2.76
C ARG A 237 -4.10 -10.46 -2.41
N LEU A 238 -3.22 -11.39 -2.75
CA LEU A 238 -3.28 -12.81 -2.40
C LEU A 238 -2.02 -13.18 -1.63
N GLY A 239 -2.16 -13.89 -0.54
CA GLY A 239 -1.00 -14.27 0.27
C GLY A 239 -1.10 -15.66 0.85
N ALA A 240 0.07 -16.21 1.15
CA ALA A 240 0.25 -17.46 1.88
C ALA A 240 1.38 -17.31 2.89
N SER A 241 1.23 -17.97 4.04
CA SER A 241 2.26 -18.04 5.07
C SER A 241 2.33 -19.43 5.69
N LEU A 242 3.53 -19.82 6.06
CA LEU A 242 3.80 -21.07 6.77
C LEU A 242 4.70 -20.78 7.97
N MET A 243 4.16 -20.94 9.18
CA MET A 243 4.92 -20.86 10.41
C MET A 243 5.32 -22.28 10.84
N ILE A 244 6.61 -22.46 11.08
CA ILE A 244 7.25 -23.72 11.46
C ILE A 244 7.83 -23.53 12.87
N PRO A 245 7.28 -24.20 13.90
CA PRO A 245 7.92 -24.23 15.22
C PRO A 245 9.21 -25.06 15.12
N VAL A 246 10.34 -24.44 15.44
CA VAL A 246 11.65 -25.13 15.45
C VAL A 246 11.80 -25.89 16.77
N ASP A 247 11.49 -25.22 17.86
CA ASP A 247 11.38 -25.75 19.23
C ASP A 247 10.45 -24.87 20.07
N GLU A 248 10.42 -25.03 21.40
CA GLU A 248 9.53 -24.29 22.32
C GLU A 248 9.76 -22.77 22.31
N TYR A 249 10.96 -22.30 21.92
CA TYR A 249 11.35 -20.89 21.96
C TYR A 249 11.54 -20.28 20.57
N ASN A 250 11.67 -21.10 19.54
CA ASN A 250 12.09 -20.69 18.22
C ASN A 250 11.01 -20.98 17.18
N ARG A 251 10.57 -19.94 16.46
CA ARG A 251 9.63 -20.05 15.34
C ARG A 251 10.23 -19.40 14.09
N PHE A 252 9.98 -20.03 12.97
CA PHE A 252 10.36 -19.53 11.67
C PHE A 252 9.14 -19.45 10.76
N THR A 253 8.89 -18.31 10.16
CA THR A 253 7.77 -18.08 9.24
C THR A 253 8.31 -17.71 7.87
N ILE A 254 7.78 -18.33 6.82
CA ILE A 254 7.95 -17.91 5.43
C ILE A 254 6.59 -17.45 4.93
N ALA A 255 6.55 -16.32 4.25
CA ALA A 255 5.31 -15.80 3.68
C ALA A 255 5.57 -15.18 2.30
N ALA A 256 4.56 -15.22 1.45
CA ALA A 256 4.60 -14.62 0.12
C ALA A 256 3.25 -13.99 -0.22
N ASP A 257 3.30 -12.82 -0.86
CA ASP A 257 2.13 -12.10 -1.36
C ASP A 257 2.29 -11.83 -2.86
N ALA A 258 1.17 -11.86 -3.57
CA ALA A 258 1.02 -11.37 -4.94
C ALA A 258 -0.02 -10.25 -4.95
N ASN A 259 0.32 -9.13 -5.59
CA ASN A 259 -0.53 -7.95 -5.67
C ASN A 259 -0.74 -7.57 -7.14
N LYS A 260 -1.97 -7.21 -7.50
CA LYS A 260 -2.30 -6.62 -8.79
C LYS A 260 -3.20 -5.42 -8.59
N LEU A 261 -2.80 -4.27 -9.14
CA LEU A 261 -3.69 -3.12 -9.22
C LEU A 261 -4.85 -3.43 -10.17
N LEU A 262 -6.07 -3.26 -9.68
CA LEU A 262 -7.31 -3.46 -10.41
C LEU A 262 -7.78 -2.12 -11.02
N VAL A 263 -6.86 -1.47 -11.71
CA VAL A 263 -7.05 -0.18 -12.38
C VAL A 263 -6.76 -0.37 -13.86
N PRO A 264 -7.60 0.13 -14.77
CA PRO A 264 -7.36 0.01 -16.20
C PRO A 264 -6.04 0.67 -16.60
N THR A 265 -5.34 0.09 -17.55
CA THR A 265 -4.15 0.68 -18.15
C THR A 265 -4.55 1.81 -19.09
N VAL A 266 -3.88 2.96 -18.98
CA VAL A 266 -4.11 4.07 -19.91
C VAL A 266 -3.71 3.65 -21.32
N PRO A 267 -4.59 3.84 -22.33
CA PRO A 267 -4.28 3.50 -23.72
C PRO A 267 -3.03 4.26 -24.21
N LYS A 268 -2.16 3.61 -24.95
CA LYS A 268 -1.02 4.26 -25.59
C LYS A 268 -1.43 4.96 -26.87
N GLN A 269 -0.74 6.06 -27.22
CA GLN A 269 -0.91 6.71 -28.49
C GLN A 269 -0.47 5.77 -29.62
N ASN A 270 -1.31 5.58 -30.64
CA ASN A 270 -1.01 4.76 -31.79
C ASN A 270 -0.08 5.51 -32.77
N ASP A 271 0.69 4.75 -33.54
CA ASP A 271 1.55 5.34 -34.58
C ASP A 271 0.71 6.13 -35.61
N GLY A 272 1.04 7.40 -35.77
CA GLY A 272 0.32 8.29 -36.68
C GLY A 272 -1.00 8.86 -36.15
N GLU A 273 -1.38 8.58 -34.92
CA GLU A 273 -2.55 9.16 -34.25
C GLU A 273 -2.26 10.62 -33.86
N THR A 274 -3.20 11.54 -34.17
CA THR A 274 -3.07 12.93 -33.71
C THR A 274 -3.27 13.03 -32.22
N THR A 275 -2.72 14.08 -31.58
CA THR A 275 -2.87 14.32 -30.15
C THR A 275 -4.33 14.43 -29.74
N GLU A 276 -5.14 15.13 -30.54
CA GLU A 276 -6.57 15.31 -30.26
C GLU A 276 -7.35 13.97 -30.37
N ALA A 277 -6.98 13.09 -31.31
CA ALA A 277 -7.61 11.78 -31.46
C ALA A 277 -7.25 10.87 -30.28
N TYR A 278 -5.98 10.90 -29.87
CA TYR A 278 -5.49 10.19 -28.70
C TYR A 278 -6.21 10.64 -27.40
N GLU A 279 -6.28 11.95 -27.16
CA GLU A 279 -6.96 12.51 -25.99
C GLU A 279 -8.45 12.11 -25.93
N ARG A 280 -9.17 12.16 -27.06
CA ARG A 280 -10.55 11.66 -27.12
C ARG A 280 -10.64 10.18 -26.77
N ARG A 281 -9.77 9.35 -27.32
CA ARG A 281 -9.74 7.92 -27.04
C ARG A 281 -9.43 7.62 -25.57
N VAL A 282 -8.52 8.38 -24.94
CA VAL A 282 -8.25 8.27 -23.49
C VAL A 282 -9.49 8.65 -22.68
N ILE A 283 -10.23 9.68 -23.09
CA ILE A 283 -11.49 10.04 -22.42
C ILE A 283 -12.48 8.89 -22.54
N ASP A 284 -12.74 8.39 -23.75
CA ASP A 284 -13.77 7.37 -24.00
C ASP A 284 -13.41 6.00 -23.38
N GLU A 285 -12.15 5.57 -23.50
CA GLU A 285 -11.72 4.23 -23.11
C GLU A 285 -11.25 4.13 -21.66
N TYR A 286 -10.87 5.24 -21.02
CA TYR A 286 -10.34 5.28 -19.66
C TYR A 286 -11.16 6.18 -18.73
N SER A 287 -11.36 7.46 -19.09
CA SER A 287 -11.96 8.43 -18.18
C SER A 287 -13.46 8.22 -17.97
N GLU A 288 -14.20 7.69 -18.95
CA GLU A 288 -15.65 7.40 -18.83
C GLU A 288 -15.96 6.00 -18.27
N VAL A 289 -14.95 5.10 -18.19
CA VAL A 289 -15.15 3.77 -17.63
C VAL A 289 -15.53 3.86 -16.15
N SER A 290 -16.60 3.19 -15.75
CA SER A 290 -16.99 3.13 -14.33
C SER A 290 -15.93 2.42 -13.48
N ALA A 291 -15.84 2.76 -12.18
CA ALA A 291 -14.88 2.15 -11.28
C ALA A 291 -14.97 0.61 -11.25
N ILE A 292 -16.19 0.06 -11.20
CA ILE A 292 -16.41 -1.39 -11.17
C ILE A 292 -16.04 -2.04 -12.51
N SER A 293 -16.43 -1.42 -13.64
CA SER A 293 -16.04 -1.92 -14.97
C SER A 293 -14.52 -1.88 -15.16
N GLY A 294 -13.86 -0.86 -14.60
CA GLY A 294 -12.41 -0.74 -14.60
C GLY A 294 -11.72 -1.92 -13.90
N ILE A 295 -12.24 -2.37 -12.75
CA ILE A 295 -11.73 -3.55 -12.03
C ILE A 295 -11.70 -4.79 -12.93
N PHE A 296 -12.78 -5.07 -13.65
CA PHE A 296 -12.82 -6.24 -14.54
C PHE A 296 -11.97 -6.05 -15.79
N LYS A 297 -11.93 -4.83 -16.34
CA LYS A 297 -11.14 -4.51 -17.52
C LYS A 297 -9.64 -4.66 -17.28
N SER A 298 -9.17 -4.34 -16.07
CA SER A 298 -7.74 -4.39 -15.67
C SER A 298 -7.09 -5.77 -15.78
N PHE A 299 -7.85 -6.84 -16.03
CA PHE A 299 -7.28 -8.17 -16.22
C PHE A 299 -6.91 -8.50 -17.68
N SER A 300 -7.23 -7.62 -18.64
CA SER A 300 -7.05 -7.92 -20.07
C SER A 300 -6.83 -6.67 -20.94
N ASP A 301 -6.45 -5.54 -20.37
CA ASP A 301 -6.34 -4.27 -21.08
C ASP A 301 -4.90 -3.79 -21.32
N ALA A 302 -3.90 -4.54 -20.86
CA ALA A 302 -2.52 -4.20 -21.12
C ALA A 302 -2.20 -4.25 -22.62
N PRO A 303 -1.64 -3.16 -23.21
CA PRO A 303 -1.37 -3.07 -24.65
C PRO A 303 -0.47 -4.18 -25.21
N GLY A 304 0.43 -4.73 -24.41
CA GLY A 304 1.30 -5.86 -24.76
C GLY A 304 0.66 -7.23 -24.54
N GLY A 305 -0.66 -7.29 -24.25
CA GLY A 305 -1.42 -8.50 -24.03
C GLY A 305 -1.01 -9.26 -22.76
N PHE A 306 -1.29 -10.55 -22.69
CA PHE A 306 -1.13 -11.38 -21.49
C PHE A 306 0.28 -11.31 -20.85
N LYS A 307 1.32 -11.13 -21.65
CA LYS A 307 2.69 -11.00 -21.13
C LYS A 307 2.86 -9.70 -20.33
N GLU A 308 2.27 -8.59 -20.77
CA GLU A 308 2.31 -7.33 -20.06
C GLU A 308 1.40 -7.37 -18.83
N GLU A 309 0.25 -8.05 -18.91
CA GLU A 309 -0.62 -8.31 -17.75
C GLU A 309 0.12 -9.03 -16.60
N LEU A 310 0.93 -10.03 -16.92
CA LEU A 310 1.76 -10.70 -15.92
C LEU A 310 2.83 -9.78 -15.31
N GLN A 311 3.29 -8.76 -16.01
CA GLN A 311 4.22 -7.77 -15.50
C GLN A 311 3.58 -6.79 -14.51
N GLU A 312 2.26 -6.67 -14.49
CA GLU A 312 1.51 -5.86 -13.52
C GLU A 312 1.40 -6.53 -12.16
N VAL A 313 1.66 -7.83 -12.09
CA VAL A 313 1.68 -8.55 -10.82
C VAL A 313 2.98 -8.25 -10.09
N GLN A 314 2.84 -7.59 -8.97
CA GLN A 314 3.93 -7.39 -7.99
C GLN A 314 3.94 -8.59 -7.06
N TRP A 315 5.11 -9.07 -6.67
CA TRP A 315 5.21 -10.16 -5.72
C TRP A 315 6.26 -9.89 -4.65
N SER A 316 6.02 -10.44 -3.50
CA SER A 316 6.87 -10.30 -2.33
C SER A 316 7.09 -11.63 -1.67
N ILE A 317 8.27 -11.83 -1.11
CA ILE A 317 8.58 -12.95 -0.23
C ILE A 317 9.26 -12.42 1.03
N GLY A 318 8.86 -12.95 2.18
CA GLY A 318 9.41 -12.56 3.47
C GLY A 318 9.65 -13.76 4.37
N ALA A 319 10.61 -13.58 5.27
CA ALA A 319 10.93 -14.52 6.32
C ALA A 319 11.01 -13.80 7.66
N GLU A 320 10.47 -14.43 8.71
CA GLU A 320 10.52 -13.95 10.09
C GLU A 320 11.02 -15.07 10.99
N TYR A 321 12.02 -14.77 11.79
CA TYR A 321 12.49 -15.62 12.86
C TYR A 321 12.13 -14.96 14.20
N VAL A 322 11.46 -15.69 15.09
CA VAL A 322 11.04 -15.21 16.41
C VAL A 322 11.69 -16.07 17.48
N TYR A 323 12.36 -15.39 18.41
CA TYR A 323 12.97 -16.01 19.58
C TYR A 323 12.21 -15.63 20.85
N HIS A 324 11.76 -16.65 21.58
CA HIS A 324 11.11 -16.53 22.89
C HIS A 324 9.86 -15.61 22.89
N ASP A 325 9.17 -15.48 21.75
CA ASP A 325 8.06 -14.54 21.52
C ASP A 325 8.40 -13.06 21.78
N GLN A 326 9.67 -12.75 22.01
CA GLN A 326 10.15 -11.42 22.37
C GLN A 326 10.95 -10.75 21.25
N PHE A 327 11.88 -11.47 20.65
CA PHE A 327 12.77 -10.89 19.62
C PHE A 327 12.43 -11.44 18.26
N SER A 328 12.35 -10.56 17.29
CA SER A 328 12.08 -10.92 15.89
C SER A 328 13.15 -10.38 14.98
N LEU A 329 13.62 -11.21 14.04
CA LEU A 329 14.46 -10.80 12.92
C LEU A 329 13.71 -11.10 11.63
N ARG A 330 13.79 -10.19 10.68
CA ARG A 330 13.04 -10.26 9.43
C ARG A 330 13.93 -9.94 8.24
N ALA A 331 13.63 -10.60 7.13
CA ALA A 331 14.21 -10.30 5.84
C ALA A 331 13.16 -10.52 4.76
N GLY A 332 13.25 -9.77 3.67
CA GLY A 332 12.29 -9.92 2.57
C GLY A 332 12.81 -9.33 1.27
N TYR A 333 12.05 -9.60 0.21
CA TYR A 333 12.28 -9.06 -1.11
C TYR A 333 10.95 -8.72 -1.78
N HIS A 334 10.90 -7.55 -2.39
CA HIS A 334 9.78 -7.07 -3.20
C HIS A 334 10.20 -6.92 -4.65
N HIS A 335 9.33 -7.34 -5.55
CA HIS A 335 9.55 -7.26 -6.98
C HIS A 335 8.38 -6.63 -7.73
N GLU A 336 8.68 -5.60 -8.49
CA GLU A 336 7.82 -5.01 -9.50
C GLU A 336 8.56 -4.93 -10.83
N SER A 337 7.86 -5.19 -11.93
CA SER A 337 8.44 -5.17 -13.28
C SER A 337 9.03 -3.80 -13.62
N GLU A 338 10.15 -3.80 -14.37
CA GLU A 338 10.81 -2.56 -14.83
C GLU A 338 9.90 -1.65 -15.63
N ASN A 339 8.94 -2.23 -16.36
CA ASN A 339 8.00 -1.48 -17.19
C ASN A 339 6.80 -0.93 -16.42
N LYS A 340 6.57 -1.40 -15.19
CA LYS A 340 5.38 -1.09 -14.38
C LYS A 340 5.67 -0.31 -13.09
N GLY A 341 6.91 0.19 -12.92
CA GLY A 341 7.31 1.00 -11.76
C GLY A 341 8.71 0.70 -11.25
N ASN A 342 9.26 -0.50 -11.54
CA ASN A 342 10.63 -0.91 -11.21
C ASN A 342 10.98 -0.86 -9.72
N ARG A 343 10.00 -1.09 -8.84
CA ARG A 343 10.25 -1.17 -7.40
C ARG A 343 10.80 -2.55 -7.04
N LYS A 344 12.10 -2.65 -6.95
CA LYS A 344 12.83 -3.86 -6.55
C LYS A 344 13.70 -3.54 -5.36
N TYR A 345 13.46 -4.20 -4.23
CA TYR A 345 14.23 -3.93 -3.02
C TYR A 345 14.28 -5.15 -2.10
N PHE A 346 15.39 -5.27 -1.40
CA PHE A 346 15.50 -6.11 -0.21
C PHE A 346 15.06 -5.32 1.02
N THR A 347 14.64 -6.04 2.03
CA THR A 347 14.29 -5.46 3.32
C THR A 347 14.91 -6.26 4.44
N VAL A 348 15.18 -5.56 5.53
CA VAL A 348 15.57 -6.17 6.81
C VAL A 348 14.75 -5.51 7.92
N GLY A 349 14.48 -6.24 8.98
CA GLY A 349 13.72 -5.70 10.10
C GLY A 349 14.05 -6.39 11.41
N GLY A 350 13.76 -5.70 12.49
CA GLY A 350 13.86 -6.22 13.84
C GLY A 350 12.63 -5.85 14.65
N GLY A 351 12.28 -6.70 15.60
CA GLY A 351 11.17 -6.45 16.51
C GLY A 351 11.49 -6.87 17.92
N PHE A 352 10.95 -6.13 18.86
CA PHE A 352 11.00 -6.46 20.27
C PHE A 352 9.60 -6.38 20.87
N ARG A 353 9.15 -7.42 21.53
CA ARG A 353 7.83 -7.52 22.17
C ARG A 353 7.97 -7.77 23.66
N MET A 354 7.21 -7.02 24.42
CA MET A 354 6.92 -7.28 25.84
C MET A 354 5.42 -7.53 26.03
N ASN A 355 5.01 -7.90 27.24
CA ASN A 355 3.59 -8.22 27.53
C ASN A 355 2.63 -7.07 27.15
N VAL A 356 3.09 -5.83 27.17
CA VAL A 356 2.26 -4.63 27.04
C VAL A 356 2.44 -3.94 25.69
N PHE A 357 3.64 -4.00 25.12
CA PHE A 357 3.96 -3.29 23.90
C PHE A 357 4.91 -4.08 22.99
N SER A 358 4.90 -3.75 21.73
CA SER A 358 5.92 -4.17 20.76
C SER A 358 6.47 -2.95 20.00
N LEU A 359 7.76 -3.02 19.71
CA LEU A 359 8.49 -2.06 18.88
C LEU A 359 9.08 -2.79 17.69
N ASP A 360 8.77 -2.34 16.48
CA ASP A 360 9.31 -2.90 15.26
C ASP A 360 9.98 -1.80 14.43
N VAL A 361 11.06 -2.17 13.75
CA VAL A 361 11.79 -1.32 12.81
C VAL A 361 12.01 -2.09 11.52
N GLY A 362 11.71 -1.48 10.39
CA GLY A 362 11.95 -2.01 9.05
C GLY A 362 12.81 -1.06 8.24
N TYR A 363 13.71 -1.61 7.42
CA TYR A 363 14.61 -0.85 6.57
C TYR A 363 14.60 -1.41 5.15
N VAL A 364 14.49 -0.51 4.17
CA VAL A 364 14.43 -0.82 2.74
C VAL A 364 15.79 -0.55 2.09
N ILE A 365 16.28 -1.54 1.32
CA ILE A 365 17.54 -1.49 0.57
C ILE A 365 17.20 -1.69 -0.90
N SER A 366 17.19 -0.62 -1.68
CA SER A 366 16.86 -0.71 -3.10
C SER A 366 17.95 -1.38 -3.92
N THR A 367 17.54 -2.19 -4.89
CA THR A 367 18.42 -2.77 -5.89
C THR A 367 18.39 -2.01 -7.22
N ALA A 368 17.37 -1.21 -7.42
CA ALA A 368 17.24 -0.38 -8.62
C ALA A 368 17.94 0.96 -8.41
N LYS A 369 18.79 1.35 -9.38
CA LYS A 369 19.41 2.67 -9.39
C LYS A 369 18.32 3.74 -9.43
N SER A 370 18.41 4.72 -8.54
CA SER A 370 17.47 5.84 -8.43
C SER A 370 16.06 5.48 -7.92
N ASN A 371 15.89 4.36 -7.19
CA ASN A 371 14.64 4.09 -6.52
C ASN A 371 14.47 5.07 -5.33
N PRO A 372 13.43 5.90 -5.33
CA PRO A 372 13.21 6.88 -4.26
C PRO A 372 12.88 6.25 -2.90
N LEU A 373 12.55 4.96 -2.84
CA LEU A 373 12.29 4.21 -1.60
C LEU A 373 13.56 3.73 -0.90
N ASP A 374 14.74 3.91 -1.54
CA ASP A 374 15.99 3.48 -0.92
C ASP A 374 16.22 4.14 0.43
N GLN A 375 16.72 3.35 1.39
CA GLN A 375 17.00 3.78 2.76
C GLN A 375 15.76 4.28 3.54
N THR A 376 14.55 3.86 3.15
CA THR A 376 13.35 4.16 3.92
C THR A 376 13.34 3.36 5.22
N LEU A 377 13.22 4.06 6.35
CA LEU A 377 12.99 3.48 7.67
C LEU A 377 11.49 3.52 7.98
N ARG A 378 10.97 2.47 8.60
CA ARG A 378 9.61 2.44 9.15
C ARG A 378 9.65 2.02 10.61
N PHE A 379 8.83 2.67 11.41
CA PHE A 379 8.72 2.44 12.85
C PHE A 379 7.29 2.09 13.21
N THR A 380 7.13 1.07 14.04
CA THR A 380 5.84 0.67 14.63
C THR A 380 5.97 0.56 16.13
N LEU A 381 5.07 1.21 16.85
CA LEU A 381 4.87 1.02 18.28
C LEU A 381 3.43 0.54 18.48
N ALA A 382 3.28 -0.70 18.95
CA ALA A 382 1.97 -1.27 19.21
C ALA A 382 1.78 -1.61 20.70
N PHE A 383 0.53 -1.49 21.16
CA PHE A 383 0.14 -1.76 22.54
C PHE A 383 -0.90 -2.85 22.58
N ASP A 384 -0.69 -3.79 23.49
CA ASP A 384 -1.59 -4.87 23.83
C ASP A 384 -2.45 -4.48 25.04
N MET A 385 -3.75 -4.37 24.82
CA MET A 385 -4.67 -3.90 25.89
C MET A 385 -4.90 -4.92 26.98
N ASP A 386 -4.72 -6.22 26.72
CA ASP A 386 -4.84 -7.25 27.77
C ASP A 386 -3.60 -7.21 28.68
N GLY A 387 -2.41 -7.06 28.12
CA GLY A 387 -1.20 -6.83 28.91
C GLY A 387 -1.26 -5.57 29.76
N ILE A 388 -1.88 -4.49 29.26
CA ILE A 388 -2.10 -3.25 30.03
C ILE A 388 -3.02 -3.50 31.23
N LYS A 389 -4.15 -4.21 31.04
CA LYS A 389 -5.08 -4.53 32.15
C LYS A 389 -4.43 -5.36 33.25
N ASP A 390 -3.55 -6.29 32.87
CA ASP A 390 -2.84 -7.12 33.83
C ASP A 390 -1.86 -6.34 34.70
N LEU A 391 -1.26 -5.25 34.15
CA LEU A 391 -0.43 -4.33 34.92
C LEU A 391 -1.21 -3.59 36.01
N PHE A 392 -2.46 -3.19 35.72
CA PHE A 392 -3.29 -2.43 36.67
C PHE A 392 -4.08 -3.33 37.65
N ARG A 393 -4.07 -4.65 37.43
CA ARG A 393 -4.70 -5.61 38.34
C ARG A 393 -3.80 -6.10 39.51
N LYS A 394 -2.55 -5.70 39.50
CA LYS A 394 -1.59 -5.92 40.60
C LYS A 394 -1.66 -4.74 41.58
#